data_0be9523305210bf9037facdbbc7e568b
#
_entry.id   0be9523305210bf9037facdbbc7e568b
#
_cell.length_a   1.000
_cell.length_b   1.000
_cell.length_c   1.000
_cell.angle_alpha   90.00
_cell.angle_beta   90.00
_cell.angle_gamma   90.00
#
_symmetry.space_group_name_H-M   'P 1'
#
loop_
_entity.id
_entity.type
_entity.pdbx_description
1 polymer ?
#
loop_
_entity_poly.entity_id
_entity_poly.type
_entity_poly.pdbx_seq_one_letter_code
_entity_poly.pdbx_strand_id
1 'polypeptide(L)'
;MRLGISTALKHTTPKEWAEKMELLGCKAVVFPVDCTASDLLVADYMNEAKKHDLLIAEVGIWKNVFAVNPKEREEAREYARRQLRLADEIGAVCCVNVAGTFGGPIWDGGYPENFSTEAWSELVSYTKKLIDEVRPHRVKYSIEPMPWMYPTGPDEYLRLEKDINREEFGIHFDFVNMIN
;
A
#
# COMPACT_ATOMS: atom_id res chain seq x y z
N MET A 1 -17.50 12.16 2.19
CA MET A 1 -16.57 11.17 2.79
C MET A 1 -17.24 9.80 2.69
N ARG A 2 -16.51 8.76 2.26
CA ARG A 2 -16.99 7.38 2.26
C ARG A 2 -16.41 6.64 3.45
N LEU A 3 -17.24 5.93 4.21
CA LEU A 3 -16.81 5.08 5.31
C LEU A 3 -16.45 3.70 4.77
N GLY A 4 -15.42 3.09 5.30
CA GLY A 4 -14.95 1.77 4.90
C GLY A 4 -14.32 0.98 6.03
N ILE A 5 -13.86 -0.21 5.72
CA ILE A 5 -13.09 -1.08 6.61
C ILE A 5 -11.81 -1.54 5.92
N SER A 6 -10.76 -1.77 6.71
CA SER A 6 -9.43 -2.20 6.24
C SER A 6 -9.29 -3.71 6.01
N THR A 7 -10.40 -4.42 5.81
CA THR A 7 -10.38 -5.86 5.57
C THR A 7 -11.38 -6.25 4.48
N ALA A 8 -11.02 -7.20 3.64
CA ALA A 8 -11.90 -7.74 2.60
C ALA A 8 -12.96 -8.72 3.12
N LEU A 9 -12.99 -9.00 4.42
CA LEU A 9 -13.82 -10.03 5.06
C LEU A 9 -13.68 -11.41 4.38
N LYS A 10 -14.02 -12.46 5.09
CA LYS A 10 -14.03 -13.82 4.51
C LYS A 10 -15.19 -13.94 3.53
N HIS A 11 -14.93 -14.30 2.28
CA HIS A 11 -15.93 -14.51 1.21
C HIS A 11 -15.41 -15.56 0.22
N THR A 12 -16.28 -16.03 -0.65
CA THR A 12 -15.98 -17.07 -1.65
C THR A 12 -16.15 -16.57 -3.08
N THR A 13 -16.91 -15.49 -3.28
CA THR A 13 -17.14 -14.89 -4.61
C THR A 13 -17.10 -13.37 -4.55
N PRO A 14 -16.78 -12.69 -5.67
CA PRO A 14 -16.84 -11.23 -5.75
C PRO A 14 -18.19 -10.65 -5.36
N LYS A 15 -19.26 -11.31 -5.73
CA LYS A 15 -20.63 -10.92 -5.36
C LYS A 15 -20.84 -10.96 -3.84
N GLU A 16 -20.48 -12.06 -3.20
CA GLU A 16 -20.59 -12.21 -1.74
C GLU A 16 -19.77 -11.14 -0.99
N TRP A 17 -18.58 -10.81 -1.51
CA TRP A 17 -17.77 -9.73 -0.96
C TRP A 17 -18.50 -8.40 -1.00
N ALA A 18 -19.03 -8.01 -2.16
CA ALA A 18 -19.70 -6.74 -2.33
C ALA A 18 -20.99 -6.64 -1.48
N GLU A 19 -21.80 -7.71 -1.43
CA GLU A 19 -22.99 -7.78 -0.59
C GLU A 19 -22.65 -7.64 0.91
N LYS A 20 -21.54 -8.23 1.38
CA LYS A 20 -21.08 -8.06 2.76
C LYS A 20 -20.65 -6.62 3.07
N MET A 21 -19.97 -5.96 2.14
CA MET A 21 -19.59 -4.55 2.30
C MET A 21 -20.84 -3.65 2.36
N GLU A 22 -21.81 -3.90 1.51
CA GLU A 22 -23.08 -3.15 1.52
C GLU A 22 -23.87 -3.38 2.82
N LEU A 23 -23.93 -4.63 3.31
CA LEU A 23 -24.60 -4.95 4.57
C LEU A 23 -24.00 -4.20 5.78
N LEU A 24 -22.68 -3.97 5.76
CA LEU A 24 -21.98 -3.18 6.77
C LEU A 24 -22.09 -1.67 6.56
N GLY A 25 -22.75 -1.21 5.50
CA GLY A 25 -22.82 0.20 5.14
C GLY A 25 -21.50 0.79 4.63
N CYS A 26 -20.53 -0.06 4.25
CA CYS A 26 -19.26 0.38 3.71
C CYS A 26 -19.41 0.88 2.27
N LYS A 27 -18.74 1.99 1.97
CA LYS A 27 -18.65 2.59 0.61
C LYS A 27 -17.20 2.82 0.18
N ALA A 28 -16.24 2.46 1.01
CA ALA A 28 -14.82 2.40 0.70
C ALA A 28 -14.27 1.05 1.16
N VAL A 29 -13.44 0.42 0.34
CA VAL A 29 -12.99 -0.96 0.57
C VAL A 29 -11.52 -1.14 0.21
N VAL A 30 -10.86 -2.10 0.87
CA VAL A 30 -9.59 -2.67 0.41
C VAL A 30 -9.88 -3.65 -0.72
N PHE A 31 -9.05 -3.63 -1.76
CA PHE A 31 -9.20 -4.57 -2.88
C PHE A 31 -8.85 -6.00 -2.42
N PRO A 32 -9.71 -6.99 -2.67
CA PRO A 32 -9.59 -8.28 -2.01
C PRO A 32 -8.62 -9.27 -2.65
N VAL A 33 -8.07 -8.95 -3.83
CA VAL A 33 -7.08 -9.78 -4.52
C VAL A 33 -5.85 -8.97 -4.91
N ASP A 34 -4.74 -9.63 -5.18
CA ASP A 34 -3.48 -9.01 -5.52
C ASP A 34 -3.10 -9.20 -7.01
N CYS A 35 -1.94 -8.71 -7.38
CA CYS A 35 -1.40 -8.77 -8.75
C CYS A 35 -1.08 -10.19 -9.26
N THR A 36 -1.36 -11.24 -8.51
CA THR A 36 -1.25 -12.65 -8.94
C THR A 36 -2.58 -13.23 -9.40
N ALA A 37 -3.68 -12.52 -9.13
CA ALA A 37 -5.01 -12.91 -9.62
C ALA A 37 -5.08 -12.83 -11.15
N SER A 38 -5.97 -13.62 -11.74
CA SER A 38 -6.25 -13.52 -13.17
C SER A 38 -7.00 -12.22 -13.49
N ASP A 39 -6.79 -11.69 -14.70
CA ASP A 39 -7.48 -10.48 -15.18
C ASP A 39 -9.01 -10.64 -15.10
N LEU A 40 -9.52 -11.85 -15.37
CA LEU A 40 -10.94 -12.15 -15.26
C LEU A 40 -11.45 -11.97 -13.82
N LEU A 41 -10.71 -12.49 -12.84
CA LEU A 41 -11.09 -12.36 -11.43
C LEU A 41 -11.03 -10.90 -10.95
N VAL A 42 -10.01 -10.15 -11.37
CA VAL A 42 -9.90 -8.71 -11.11
C VAL A 42 -11.11 -7.98 -11.71
N ALA A 43 -11.46 -8.27 -12.97
CA ALA A 43 -12.61 -7.67 -13.64
C ALA A 43 -13.93 -7.99 -12.93
N ASP A 44 -14.12 -9.23 -12.44
CA ASP A 44 -15.31 -9.62 -11.71
C ASP A 44 -15.45 -8.84 -10.39
N TYR A 45 -14.37 -8.65 -9.62
CA TYR A 45 -14.39 -7.80 -8.42
C TYR A 45 -14.70 -6.34 -8.75
N MET A 46 -14.12 -5.80 -9.80
CA MET A 46 -14.38 -4.42 -10.24
C MET A 46 -15.83 -4.23 -10.70
N ASN A 47 -16.41 -5.22 -11.38
CA ASN A 47 -17.82 -5.20 -11.77
C ASN A 47 -18.75 -5.19 -10.56
N GLU A 48 -18.49 -6.02 -9.55
CA GLU A 48 -19.27 -6.03 -8.32
C GLU A 48 -19.06 -4.73 -7.52
N ALA A 49 -17.83 -4.22 -7.41
CA ALA A 49 -17.57 -2.93 -6.78
C ALA A 49 -18.40 -1.81 -7.42
N LYS A 50 -18.45 -1.77 -8.75
CA LYS A 50 -19.23 -0.78 -9.50
C LYS A 50 -20.74 -0.91 -9.26
N LYS A 51 -21.29 -2.14 -9.26
CA LYS A 51 -22.73 -2.40 -9.01
C LYS A 51 -23.17 -1.92 -7.62
N HIS A 52 -22.31 -2.07 -6.62
CA HIS A 52 -22.59 -1.73 -5.23
C HIS A 52 -22.09 -0.34 -4.82
N ASP A 53 -21.61 0.48 -5.77
CA ASP A 53 -21.04 1.81 -5.52
C ASP A 53 -19.94 1.78 -4.47
N LEU A 54 -19.01 0.81 -4.56
CA LEU A 54 -17.84 0.67 -3.71
C LEU A 54 -16.64 1.38 -4.35
N LEU A 55 -15.99 2.26 -3.58
CA LEU A 55 -14.71 2.87 -3.95
C LEU A 55 -13.57 1.95 -3.51
N ILE A 56 -12.70 1.56 -4.42
CA ILE A 56 -11.46 0.89 -4.05
C ILE A 56 -10.53 1.94 -3.42
N ALA A 57 -10.50 1.98 -2.11
CA ALA A 57 -9.71 2.95 -1.36
C ALA A 57 -8.24 2.55 -1.32
N GLU A 58 -7.97 1.25 -1.24
CA GLU A 58 -6.64 0.74 -0.95
C GLU A 58 -6.34 -0.56 -1.69
N VAL A 59 -5.08 -0.65 -2.15
CA VAL A 59 -4.42 -1.88 -2.58
C VAL A 59 -3.14 -2.03 -1.75
N GLY A 60 -3.05 -3.05 -0.93
CA GLY A 60 -1.91 -3.27 -0.04
C GLY A 60 -0.76 -4.04 -0.71
N ILE A 61 0.48 -3.67 -0.43
CA ILE A 61 1.69 -4.40 -0.85
C ILE A 61 2.15 -5.36 0.26
N TRP A 62 2.35 -4.84 1.45
CA TRP A 62 2.71 -5.60 2.67
C TRP A 62 3.93 -6.51 2.47
N LYS A 63 5.03 -5.92 1.95
CA LYS A 63 6.30 -6.60 1.69
C LYS A 63 7.49 -5.77 2.17
N ASN A 64 8.53 -6.44 2.66
CA ASN A 64 9.79 -5.79 3.00
C ASN A 64 10.65 -5.58 1.74
N VAL A 65 10.57 -4.38 1.17
CA VAL A 65 11.36 -3.97 0.00
C VAL A 65 12.82 -3.65 0.32
N PHE A 66 13.19 -3.73 1.60
CA PHE A 66 14.55 -3.52 2.13
C PHE A 66 15.14 -4.77 2.78
N ALA A 67 14.52 -5.93 2.59
CA ALA A 67 14.99 -7.18 3.16
C ALA A 67 16.51 -7.37 3.00
N VAL A 68 17.15 -7.84 4.06
CA VAL A 68 18.61 -8.07 4.07
C VAL A 68 19.00 -9.10 3.03
N ASN A 69 18.19 -10.16 2.86
CA ASN A 69 18.38 -11.15 1.81
C ASN A 69 18.11 -10.51 0.42
N PRO A 70 19.10 -10.47 -0.49
CA PRO A 70 18.94 -9.83 -1.79
C PRO A 70 17.84 -10.45 -2.67
N LYS A 71 17.62 -11.77 -2.56
CA LYS A 71 16.59 -12.47 -3.35
C LYS A 71 15.20 -12.08 -2.86
N GLU A 72 14.96 -12.12 -1.56
CA GLU A 72 13.69 -11.70 -0.96
C GLU A 72 13.38 -10.23 -1.23
N ARG A 73 14.40 -9.38 -1.16
CA ARG A 73 14.29 -7.96 -1.48
C ARG A 73 13.86 -7.74 -2.93
N GLU A 74 14.47 -8.43 -3.90
CA GLU A 74 14.10 -8.25 -5.32
C GLU A 74 12.71 -8.82 -5.61
N GLU A 75 12.34 -9.96 -5.02
CA GLU A 75 10.99 -10.52 -5.11
C GLU A 75 9.94 -9.55 -4.54
N ALA A 76 10.21 -8.94 -3.39
CA ALA A 76 9.34 -7.93 -2.79
C ALA A 76 9.21 -6.67 -3.67
N ARG A 77 10.32 -6.20 -4.25
CA ARG A 77 10.33 -5.04 -5.16
C ARG A 77 9.59 -5.32 -6.45
N GLU A 78 9.74 -6.51 -7.03
CA GLU A 78 8.97 -6.89 -8.22
C GLU A 78 7.47 -7.02 -7.91
N TYR A 79 7.12 -7.60 -6.78
CA TYR A 79 5.73 -7.65 -6.32
C TYR A 79 5.15 -6.24 -6.14
N ALA A 80 5.90 -5.31 -5.53
CA ALA A 80 5.46 -3.94 -5.34
C ALA A 80 5.21 -3.21 -6.68
N ARG A 81 6.08 -3.40 -7.68
CA ARG A 81 5.88 -2.87 -9.04
C ARG A 81 4.57 -3.36 -9.67
N ARG A 82 4.32 -4.66 -9.58
CA ARG A 82 3.10 -5.28 -10.14
C ARG A 82 1.84 -4.82 -9.40
N GLN A 83 1.94 -4.72 -8.08
CA GLN A 83 0.82 -4.31 -7.23
C GLN A 83 0.45 -2.84 -7.47
N LEU A 84 1.44 -1.97 -7.64
CA LEU A 84 1.19 -0.56 -7.98
C LEU A 84 0.57 -0.41 -9.38
N ARG A 85 0.97 -1.24 -10.36
CA ARG A 85 0.32 -1.28 -11.69
C ARG A 85 -1.14 -1.72 -11.57
N LEU A 86 -1.41 -2.81 -10.87
CA LEU A 86 -2.78 -3.26 -10.62
C LEU A 86 -3.62 -2.15 -9.98
N ALA A 87 -3.10 -1.48 -8.96
CA ALA A 87 -3.80 -0.40 -8.28
C ALA A 87 -4.13 0.76 -9.23
N ASP A 88 -3.22 1.11 -10.13
CA ASP A 88 -3.44 2.15 -11.14
C ASP A 88 -4.48 1.71 -12.18
N GLU A 89 -4.40 0.48 -12.68
CA GLU A 89 -5.33 -0.09 -13.66
C GLU A 89 -6.77 -0.11 -13.16
N ILE A 90 -6.98 -0.52 -11.92
CA ILE A 90 -8.33 -0.56 -11.30
C ILE A 90 -8.79 0.80 -10.77
N GLY A 91 -7.93 1.82 -10.77
CA GLY A 91 -8.26 3.16 -10.28
C GLY A 91 -8.46 3.22 -8.78
N ALA A 92 -7.66 2.51 -8.01
CA ALA A 92 -7.63 2.65 -6.55
C ALA A 92 -7.19 4.05 -6.12
N VAL A 93 -7.58 4.47 -4.92
CA VAL A 93 -7.15 5.77 -4.37
C VAL A 93 -5.68 5.72 -3.99
N CYS A 94 -5.25 4.66 -3.28
CA CYS A 94 -3.85 4.46 -2.94
C CYS A 94 -3.39 3.01 -3.12
N CYS A 95 -2.08 2.87 -3.34
CA CYS A 95 -1.35 1.63 -3.18
C CYS A 95 -0.39 1.80 -2.00
N VAL A 96 -0.57 1.03 -0.94
CA VAL A 96 0.09 1.25 0.33
C VAL A 96 1.08 0.13 0.67
N ASN A 97 2.18 0.52 1.30
CA ASN A 97 3.11 -0.36 2.00
C ASN A 97 3.58 0.31 3.29
N VAL A 98 4.10 -0.45 4.23
CA VAL A 98 5.01 0.10 5.25
C VAL A 98 6.41 0.23 4.63
N ALA A 99 7.30 1.02 5.24
CA ALA A 99 8.67 1.12 4.72
C ALA A 99 9.34 -0.27 4.63
N GLY A 100 9.14 -1.10 5.64
CA GLY A 100 9.86 -2.35 5.82
C GLY A 100 11.11 -2.17 6.69
N THR A 101 11.73 -3.27 7.08
CA THR A 101 12.88 -3.23 7.98
C THR A 101 14.22 -3.31 7.26
N PHE A 102 15.20 -2.58 7.80
CA PHE A 102 16.60 -2.63 7.38
C PHE A 102 17.43 -3.60 8.23
N GLY A 103 16.85 -4.16 9.31
CA GLY A 103 17.50 -5.14 10.20
C GLY A 103 16.67 -6.42 10.33
N GLY A 104 17.22 -7.48 10.82
CA GLY A 104 16.59 -8.70 11.30
C GLY A 104 15.62 -9.44 10.39
N PRO A 105 15.07 -10.56 10.87
CA PRO A 105 14.25 -11.45 10.05
C PRO A 105 12.76 -11.11 10.01
N ILE A 106 12.25 -10.27 10.92
CA ILE A 106 10.83 -9.88 10.92
C ILE A 106 10.64 -8.76 9.90
N TRP A 107 9.83 -9.00 8.89
CA TRP A 107 9.71 -8.15 7.70
C TRP A 107 9.27 -6.69 7.99
N ASP A 108 8.52 -6.48 9.05
CA ASP A 108 8.03 -5.19 9.56
C ASP A 108 8.52 -4.94 11.01
N GLY A 109 9.59 -5.59 11.41
CA GLY A 109 10.09 -5.53 12.79
C GLY A 109 10.76 -4.22 13.15
N GLY A 110 10.74 -3.89 14.46
CA GLY A 110 11.43 -2.75 15.04
C GLY A 110 12.91 -3.05 15.27
N TYR A 111 13.77 -2.40 14.48
CA TYR A 111 15.23 -2.50 14.59
C TYR A 111 15.85 -1.10 14.57
N PRO A 112 16.95 -0.88 15.32
CA PRO A 112 17.62 0.43 15.35
C PRO A 112 18.01 0.94 13.96
N GLU A 113 18.35 0.03 13.04
CA GLU A 113 18.74 0.33 11.65
C GLU A 113 17.63 1.02 10.86
N ASN A 114 16.37 0.85 11.25
CA ASN A 114 15.22 1.50 10.59
C ASN A 114 15.26 3.04 10.71
N PHE A 115 16.02 3.56 11.67
CA PHE A 115 16.15 5.00 11.93
C PHE A 115 17.51 5.57 11.49
N SER A 116 18.29 4.81 10.75
CA SER A 116 19.56 5.29 10.22
C SER A 116 19.38 6.31 9.08
N THR A 117 20.42 7.09 8.83
CA THR A 117 20.46 8.00 7.67
C THR A 117 20.38 7.22 6.35
N GLU A 118 20.99 6.05 6.34
CA GLU A 118 20.97 5.12 5.21
C GLU A 118 19.56 4.62 4.93
N ALA A 119 18.80 4.23 5.97
CA ALA A 119 17.40 3.81 5.84
C ALA A 119 16.53 4.92 5.23
N TRP A 120 16.69 6.17 5.69
CA TRP A 120 16.00 7.32 5.08
C TRP A 120 16.36 7.48 3.61
N SER A 121 17.64 7.46 3.29
CA SER A 121 18.13 7.66 1.92
C SER A 121 17.64 6.57 0.97
N GLU A 122 17.67 5.32 1.42
CA GLU A 122 17.16 4.16 0.66
C GLU A 122 15.65 4.23 0.48
N LEU A 123 14.89 4.61 1.52
CA LEU A 123 13.44 4.77 1.45
C LEU A 123 13.06 5.81 0.38
N VAL A 124 13.68 6.98 0.42
CA VAL A 124 13.44 8.04 -0.57
C VAL A 124 13.84 7.60 -1.97
N SER A 125 15.03 7.01 -2.12
CA SER A 125 15.55 6.56 -3.41
C SER A 125 14.68 5.46 -4.04
N TYR A 126 14.31 4.46 -3.25
CA TYR A 126 13.45 3.38 -3.70
C TYR A 126 12.05 3.87 -4.11
N THR A 127 11.45 4.75 -3.30
CA THR A 127 10.12 5.31 -3.59
C THR A 127 10.11 6.09 -4.91
N LYS A 128 11.10 6.95 -5.13
CA LYS A 128 11.28 7.63 -6.43
C LYS A 128 11.39 6.63 -7.57
N LYS A 129 12.27 5.64 -7.43
CA LYS A 129 12.50 4.63 -8.45
C LYS A 129 11.23 3.86 -8.78
N LEU A 130 10.47 3.42 -7.77
CA LEU A 130 9.21 2.69 -7.96
C LEU A 130 8.19 3.52 -8.74
N ILE A 131 8.00 4.78 -8.35
CA ILE A 131 7.10 5.70 -9.03
C ILE A 131 7.55 5.97 -10.47
N ASP A 132 8.83 6.29 -10.66
CA ASP A 132 9.39 6.60 -11.98
C ASP A 132 9.36 5.40 -12.96
N GLU A 133 9.48 4.16 -12.45
CA GLU A 133 9.38 2.93 -13.25
C GLU A 133 7.93 2.58 -13.61
N VAL A 134 7.00 2.71 -12.67
CA VAL A 134 5.59 2.34 -12.89
C VAL A 134 4.82 3.47 -13.57
N ARG A 135 5.10 4.73 -13.22
CA ARG A 135 4.41 5.94 -13.71
C ARG A 135 2.91 5.86 -13.55
N PRO A 136 2.40 5.67 -12.32
CA PRO A 136 0.97 5.59 -12.11
C PRO A 136 0.29 6.93 -12.44
N HIS A 137 -0.94 6.87 -12.97
CA HIS A 137 -1.69 8.06 -13.40
C HIS A 137 -2.91 8.34 -12.53
N ARG A 138 -3.44 7.32 -11.84
CA ARG A 138 -4.70 7.40 -11.11
C ARG A 138 -4.55 7.12 -9.62
N VAL A 139 -3.52 6.38 -9.24
CA VAL A 139 -3.27 5.93 -7.87
C VAL A 139 -2.11 6.71 -7.26
N LYS A 140 -2.16 6.95 -5.95
CA LYS A 140 -1.01 7.41 -5.18
C LYS A 140 -0.29 6.21 -4.55
N TYR A 141 1.04 6.16 -4.67
CA TYR A 141 1.83 5.28 -3.81
C TYR A 141 1.96 5.92 -2.44
N SER A 142 1.68 5.19 -1.39
CA SER A 142 1.73 5.72 -0.02
C SER A 142 2.47 4.77 0.92
N ILE A 143 2.99 5.35 2.00
CA ILE A 143 3.67 4.62 3.07
C ILE A 143 2.84 4.80 4.33
N GLU A 144 2.46 3.69 4.97
CA GLU A 144 1.79 3.73 6.26
C GLU A 144 2.82 4.01 7.37
N PRO A 145 2.52 4.90 8.32
CA PRO A 145 3.42 5.19 9.43
C PRO A 145 3.45 4.01 10.41
N MET A 146 4.62 3.77 11.00
CA MET A 146 4.79 2.77 12.06
C MET A 146 5.64 3.36 13.17
N PRO A 147 5.36 3.06 14.47
CA PRO A 147 6.15 3.63 15.58
C PRO A 147 7.62 3.20 15.61
N TRP A 148 8.01 2.19 14.83
CA TRP A 148 9.34 1.59 14.85
C TRP A 148 10.07 1.60 13.51
N MET A 149 9.60 2.38 12.54
CA MET A 149 10.27 2.65 11.26
C MET A 149 9.74 3.93 10.62
N TYR A 150 10.53 4.55 9.74
CA TYR A 150 10.08 5.76 9.03
C TYR A 150 8.88 5.53 8.12
N PRO A 151 7.93 6.48 8.04
CA PRO A 151 7.77 7.64 8.91
C PRO A 151 7.06 7.26 10.21
N THR A 152 7.39 7.93 11.34
CA THR A 152 6.71 7.74 12.62
C THR A 152 5.65 8.80 12.89
N GLY A 153 5.67 9.91 12.17
CA GLY A 153 4.78 11.03 12.42
C GLY A 153 4.74 12.10 11.33
N PRO A 154 4.00 13.18 11.58
CA PRO A 154 3.70 14.19 10.57
C PRO A 154 4.93 14.91 10.01
N ASP A 155 5.91 15.25 10.86
CA ASP A 155 7.12 15.99 10.43
C ASP A 155 7.95 15.18 9.44
N GLU A 156 8.01 13.86 9.63
CA GLU A 156 8.70 12.95 8.72
C GLU A 156 7.94 12.77 7.41
N TYR A 157 6.61 12.82 7.43
CA TYR A 157 5.83 12.83 6.20
C TYR A 157 6.09 14.09 5.37
N LEU A 158 6.11 15.27 5.99
CA LEU A 158 6.44 16.52 5.30
C LEU A 158 7.85 16.47 4.70
N ARG A 159 8.78 15.85 5.41
CA ARG A 159 10.13 15.63 4.89
C ARG A 159 10.14 14.61 3.74
N LEU A 160 9.42 13.50 3.84
CA LEU A 160 9.31 12.51 2.75
C LEU A 160 8.70 13.11 1.49
N GLU A 161 7.62 13.86 1.62
CA GLU A 161 6.96 14.54 0.49
C GLU A 161 7.95 15.44 -0.26
N LYS A 162 8.70 16.25 0.50
CA LYS A 162 9.74 17.13 -0.05
C LYS A 162 10.89 16.35 -0.69
N ASP A 163 11.40 15.32 0.00
CA ASP A 163 12.58 14.58 -0.43
C ASP A 163 12.25 13.66 -1.62
N ILE A 164 11.05 13.06 -1.67
CA ILE A 164 10.57 12.24 -2.79
C ILE A 164 10.23 13.13 -3.99
N ASN A 165 9.54 14.24 -3.79
CA ASN A 165 9.18 15.20 -4.82
C ASN A 165 8.59 14.55 -6.07
N ARG A 166 7.52 13.75 -5.88
CA ARG A 166 6.71 13.14 -6.93
C ARG A 166 5.24 13.35 -6.60
N GLU A 167 4.47 13.82 -7.57
CA GLU A 167 3.03 14.05 -7.38
C GLU A 167 2.27 12.75 -7.08
N GLU A 168 2.78 11.61 -7.54
CA GLU A 168 2.22 10.29 -7.34
C GLU A 168 2.49 9.72 -5.94
N PHE A 169 3.32 10.38 -5.13
CA PHE A 169 3.47 10.05 -3.71
C PHE A 169 2.30 10.61 -2.91
N GLY A 170 1.79 9.84 -1.96
CA GLY A 170 0.71 10.23 -1.06
C GLY A 170 0.98 9.80 0.37
N ILE A 171 0.15 10.30 1.28
CA ILE A 171 0.21 9.97 2.71
C ILE A 171 -0.90 8.99 3.03
N HIS A 172 -0.55 7.87 3.65
CA HIS A 172 -1.51 6.95 4.27
C HIS A 172 -1.62 7.35 5.75
N PHE A 173 -2.67 8.08 6.10
CA PHE A 173 -2.79 8.67 7.41
C PHE A 173 -3.36 7.67 8.43
N ASP A 174 -2.50 7.07 9.23
CA ASP A 174 -2.89 6.26 10.39
C ASP A 174 -2.44 6.96 11.68
N PHE A 175 -3.37 7.68 12.30
CA PHE A 175 -3.09 8.42 13.53
C PHE A 175 -2.86 7.50 14.75
N VAL A 176 -3.33 6.26 14.73
CA VAL A 176 -3.08 5.29 15.81
C VAL A 176 -1.61 4.93 15.85
N ASN A 177 -1.02 4.66 14.69
CA ASN A 177 0.41 4.36 14.57
C ASN A 177 1.32 5.59 14.82
N MET A 178 0.76 6.81 14.79
CA MET A 178 1.48 8.06 15.08
C MET A 178 1.43 8.48 16.56
N ILE A 179 0.61 7.83 17.38
CA ILE A 179 0.51 8.11 18.83
C ILE A 179 1.45 7.16 19.56
N ASN A 180 2.58 7.72 20.05
CA ASN A 180 3.59 7.00 20.85
C ASN A 180 3.49 7.40 22.31
#